data_f07248c9a8b6a791fe367985691621bd
#
_entry.id   f07248c9a8b6a791fe367985691621bd
#
_cell.length_a   1.000
_cell.length_b   1.000
_cell.length_c   1.000
_cell.angle_alpha   90.00
_cell.angle_beta   90.00
_cell.angle_gamma   90.00
#
_symmetry.space_group_name_H-M   'P 1'
#
loop_
_entity.id
_entity.type
_entity.pdbx_description
1 polymer ?
#
loop_
_entity_poly.entity_id
_entity_poly.type
_entity_poly.pdbx_seq_one_letter_code
_entity_poly.pdbx_strand_id
1 'polypeptide(L)'
;MFWIGNHFEADVRQSFADTLSKAIEQGYTKEMLADTLKDQFNDLANRSSHYWQGLAEHTALRIREFGRLQGYKKAKAKYYKLVVILDDSTSDICRALAAQDKVYPINDALEVMDNLMALDTKSNSLDDAREYIKALAPWIKDDQIEYDSEMNPVGVSGAHTPFPPFHWKCRTTTMVT
;
A
#
# COMPACT_ATOMS: atom_id res chain seq x y z
N MET A 1 5.95 2.12 12.37
CA MET A 1 7.37 1.93 12.08
C MET A 1 7.68 0.56 11.48
N PHE A 2 7.01 -0.49 11.94
CA PHE A 2 7.23 -1.89 11.55
C PHE A 2 6.90 -2.24 10.09
N TRP A 3 5.92 -1.59 9.48
CA TRP A 3 5.42 -1.98 8.16
C TRP A 3 6.46 -1.81 7.03
N ILE A 4 7.22 -0.72 7.02
CA ILE A 4 8.28 -0.50 6.00
C ILE A 4 9.44 -1.47 6.20
N GLY A 5 9.88 -1.64 7.45
CA GLY A 5 10.95 -2.56 7.78
C GLY A 5 10.62 -3.98 7.37
N ASN A 6 9.39 -4.43 7.64
CA ASN A 6 8.95 -5.78 7.32
C ASN A 6 8.82 -6.03 5.82
N HIS A 7 8.33 -5.06 5.02
CA HIS A 7 8.30 -5.22 3.56
C HIS A 7 9.68 -5.23 2.94
N PHE A 8 10.55 -4.31 3.37
CA PHE A 8 11.93 -4.27 2.89
C PHE A 8 12.69 -5.55 3.26
N GLU A 9 12.57 -5.98 4.51
CA GLU A 9 13.21 -7.21 4.98
C GLU A 9 12.67 -8.45 4.28
N ALA A 10 11.37 -8.51 3.98
CA ALA A 10 10.78 -9.61 3.24
C ALA A 10 11.25 -9.66 1.78
N ASP A 11 11.31 -8.52 1.09
CA ASP A 11 11.81 -8.44 -0.28
C ASP A 11 13.29 -8.82 -0.35
N VAL A 12 14.09 -8.39 0.63
CA VAL A 12 15.51 -8.77 0.75
C VAL A 12 15.65 -10.28 1.01
N ARG A 13 14.89 -10.83 1.94
CA ARG A 13 14.93 -12.27 2.26
C ARG A 13 14.48 -13.13 1.08
N GLN A 14 13.41 -12.74 0.39
CA GLN A 14 12.91 -13.47 -0.79
C GLN A 14 13.95 -13.45 -1.91
N SER A 15 14.51 -12.28 -2.23
CA SER A 15 15.54 -12.13 -3.23
C SER A 15 16.79 -12.95 -2.90
N PHE A 16 17.17 -13.03 -1.62
CA PHE A 16 18.29 -13.84 -1.15
C PHE A 16 17.99 -15.35 -1.28
N ALA A 17 16.79 -15.78 -0.88
CA ALA A 17 16.38 -17.18 -0.99
C ALA A 17 16.31 -17.65 -2.45
N ASP A 18 15.77 -16.82 -3.35
CA ASP A 18 15.69 -17.12 -4.78
C ASP A 18 17.10 -17.26 -5.40
N THR A 19 18.03 -16.41 -4.98
CA THR A 19 19.42 -16.48 -5.45
C THR A 19 20.13 -17.74 -4.96
N LEU A 20 19.95 -18.09 -3.69
CA LEU A 20 20.51 -19.33 -3.15
C LEU A 20 19.93 -20.56 -3.84
N SER A 21 18.62 -20.60 -4.08
CA SER A 21 17.97 -21.70 -4.79
C SER A 21 18.51 -21.85 -6.21
N LYS A 22 18.62 -20.76 -6.97
CA LYS A 22 19.25 -20.77 -8.29
C LYS A 22 20.70 -21.22 -8.25
N ALA A 23 21.48 -20.75 -7.28
CA ALA A 23 22.88 -21.13 -7.14
C ALA A 23 23.04 -22.63 -6.91
N ILE A 24 22.18 -23.23 -6.10
CA ILE A 24 22.15 -24.68 -5.84
C ILE A 24 21.75 -25.45 -7.11
N GLU A 25 20.67 -25.05 -7.79
CA GLU A 25 20.16 -25.68 -8.98
C GLU A 25 21.14 -25.63 -10.16
N GLN A 26 21.87 -24.51 -10.30
CA GLN A 26 22.78 -24.26 -11.42
C GLN A 26 24.24 -24.57 -11.08
N GLY A 27 24.53 -25.05 -9.86
CA GLY A 27 25.88 -25.44 -9.45
C GLY A 27 26.88 -24.29 -9.44
N TYR A 28 26.47 -23.10 -8.93
CA TYR A 28 27.33 -21.94 -8.85
C TYR A 28 28.60 -22.22 -8.01
N THR A 29 29.72 -21.68 -8.45
CA THR A 29 30.89 -21.61 -7.59
C THR A 29 30.69 -20.55 -6.50
N LYS A 30 31.57 -20.55 -5.47
CA LYS A 30 31.53 -19.53 -4.41
C LYS A 30 31.69 -18.12 -4.96
N GLU A 31 32.53 -17.97 -5.97
CA GLU A 31 32.80 -16.69 -6.64
C GLU A 31 31.55 -16.22 -7.40
N MET A 32 30.91 -17.10 -8.19
CA MET A 32 29.69 -16.79 -8.92
C MET A 32 28.56 -16.38 -7.97
N LEU A 33 28.40 -17.07 -6.86
CA LEU A 33 27.41 -16.73 -5.85
C LEU A 33 27.68 -15.37 -5.20
N ALA A 34 28.96 -15.10 -4.86
CA ALA A 34 29.35 -13.83 -4.27
C ALA A 34 29.10 -12.65 -5.21
N ASP A 35 29.43 -12.79 -6.50
CA ASP A 35 29.18 -11.76 -7.52
C ASP A 35 27.66 -11.54 -7.73
N THR A 36 26.87 -12.61 -7.82
CA THR A 36 25.41 -12.52 -7.96
C THR A 36 24.76 -11.83 -6.75
N LEU A 37 25.18 -12.17 -5.55
CA LEU A 37 24.70 -11.51 -4.33
C LEU A 37 25.08 -10.03 -4.28
N LYS A 38 26.34 -9.71 -4.66
CA LYS A 38 26.81 -8.32 -4.72
C LYS A 38 25.99 -7.48 -5.72
N ASP A 39 25.70 -8.03 -6.90
CA ASP A 39 24.91 -7.35 -7.92
C ASP A 39 23.45 -7.14 -7.43
N GLN A 40 22.87 -8.12 -6.78
CA GLN A 40 21.53 -7.98 -6.20
C GLN A 40 21.46 -6.96 -5.07
N PHE A 41 22.46 -6.91 -4.20
CA PHE A 41 22.53 -5.88 -3.16
C PHE A 41 22.77 -4.49 -3.76
N ASN A 42 23.54 -4.39 -4.85
CA ASN A 42 23.69 -3.16 -5.59
C ASN A 42 22.38 -2.73 -6.26
N ASP A 43 21.61 -3.66 -6.83
CA ASP A 43 20.29 -3.39 -7.39
C ASP A 43 19.29 -2.89 -6.34
N LEU A 44 19.29 -3.50 -5.15
CA LEU A 44 18.47 -3.05 -4.03
C LEU A 44 18.91 -1.66 -3.53
N ALA A 45 20.21 -1.41 -3.42
CA ALA A 45 20.76 -0.12 -3.00
C ALA A 45 20.58 0.96 -4.09
N ASN A 46 20.61 0.55 -5.35
CA ASN A 46 20.47 1.43 -6.53
C ASN A 46 19.02 1.51 -7.03
N ARG A 47 18.03 0.89 -6.35
CA ARG A 47 16.62 1.18 -6.65
C ARG A 47 16.47 2.69 -6.69
N SER A 48 15.88 3.17 -7.78
CA SER A 48 15.85 4.59 -8.12
C SER A 48 15.40 5.44 -6.91
N SER A 49 15.93 6.63 -6.78
CA SER A 49 15.48 7.59 -5.77
C SER A 49 13.96 7.76 -5.73
N HIS A 50 13.29 7.57 -6.87
CA HIS A 50 11.82 7.58 -7.01
C HIS A 50 11.12 6.45 -6.26
N TYR A 51 11.72 5.26 -6.15
CA TYR A 51 11.17 4.17 -5.35
C TYR A 51 11.17 4.52 -3.86
N TRP A 52 12.32 4.97 -3.34
CA TRP A 52 12.47 5.35 -1.93
C TRP A 52 11.60 6.54 -1.56
N GLN A 53 11.52 7.52 -2.45
CA GLN A 53 10.64 8.67 -2.31
C GLN A 53 9.17 8.24 -2.25
N GLY A 54 8.72 7.41 -3.19
CA GLY A 54 7.35 6.89 -3.21
C GLY A 54 7.02 6.06 -1.98
N LEU A 55 7.95 5.25 -1.46
CA LEU A 55 7.77 4.49 -0.22
C LEU A 55 7.63 5.41 0.99
N ALA A 56 8.46 6.46 1.09
CA ALA A 56 8.39 7.45 2.16
C ALA A 56 7.06 8.23 2.12
N GLU A 57 6.65 8.69 0.93
CA GLU A 57 5.38 9.40 0.71
C GLU A 57 4.18 8.54 1.09
N HIS A 58 4.15 7.28 0.63
CA HIS A 58 3.08 6.33 0.94
C HIS A 58 2.95 6.08 2.45
N THR A 59 4.08 5.91 3.12
CA THR A 59 4.11 5.68 4.57
C THR A 59 3.68 6.93 5.34
N ALA A 60 4.19 8.09 4.96
CA ALA A 60 3.81 9.35 5.57
C ALA A 60 2.30 9.62 5.42
N LEU A 61 1.74 9.33 4.24
CA LEU A 61 0.31 9.43 4.01
C LEU A 61 -0.48 8.50 4.94
N ARG A 62 -0.10 7.23 5.03
CA ARG A 62 -0.79 6.26 5.90
C ARG A 62 -0.76 6.68 7.37
N ILE A 63 0.40 7.09 7.88
CA ILE A 63 0.54 7.58 9.26
C ILE A 63 -0.34 8.80 9.49
N ARG A 64 -0.37 9.73 8.54
CA ARG A 64 -1.22 10.93 8.62
C ARG A 64 -2.70 10.58 8.65
N GLU A 65 -3.15 9.65 7.83
CA GLU A 65 -4.56 9.21 7.81
C GLU A 65 -4.93 8.47 9.12
N PHE A 66 -4.03 7.67 9.69
CA PHE A 66 -4.24 7.09 11.02
C PHE A 66 -4.43 8.17 12.09
N GLY A 67 -3.59 9.21 12.07
CA GLY A 67 -3.74 10.36 12.98
C GLY A 67 -5.08 11.08 12.81
N ARG A 68 -5.56 11.25 11.56
CA ARG A 68 -6.88 11.84 11.26
C ARG A 68 -8.01 10.98 11.78
N LEU A 69 -8.01 9.67 11.50
CA LEU A 69 -9.03 8.74 11.99
C LEU A 69 -9.10 8.72 13.51
N GLN A 70 -7.96 8.76 14.21
CA GLN A 70 -7.93 8.91 15.68
C GLN A 70 -8.52 10.24 16.13
N GLY A 71 -8.25 11.33 15.41
CA GLY A 71 -8.87 12.63 15.66
C GLY A 71 -10.39 12.61 15.48
N TYR A 72 -10.88 11.96 14.42
CA TYR A 72 -12.30 11.78 14.14
C TYR A 72 -12.99 10.96 15.23
N LYS A 73 -12.34 9.88 15.70
CA LYS A 73 -12.81 9.09 16.84
C LYS A 73 -12.98 9.95 18.10
N LYS A 74 -11.97 10.77 18.43
CA LYS A 74 -12.02 11.69 19.58
C LYS A 74 -13.13 12.73 19.44
N ALA A 75 -13.34 13.24 18.22
CA ALA A 75 -14.40 14.20 17.90
C ALA A 75 -15.80 13.56 17.84
N LYS A 76 -15.91 12.25 17.99
CA LYS A 76 -17.17 11.47 17.87
C LYS A 76 -17.86 11.67 16.50
N ALA A 77 -17.09 11.95 15.46
CA ALA A 77 -17.59 12.02 14.12
C ALA A 77 -18.11 10.65 13.66
N LYS A 78 -19.14 10.62 12.83
CA LYS A 78 -19.77 9.38 12.36
C LYS A 78 -19.37 9.01 10.96
N TYR A 79 -19.10 10.01 10.14
CA TYR A 79 -18.83 9.84 8.71
C TYR A 79 -17.68 10.72 8.25
N TYR A 80 -17.07 10.33 7.14
CA TYR A 80 -16.07 11.10 6.42
C TYR A 80 -16.23 10.95 4.90
N LYS A 81 -15.66 11.86 4.16
CA LYS A 81 -15.51 11.82 2.71
C LYS A 81 -14.05 11.79 2.31
N LEU A 82 -13.81 11.36 1.07
CA LEU A 82 -12.51 11.47 0.44
C LEU A 82 -12.33 12.88 -0.13
N VAL A 83 -11.14 13.42 0.04
CA VAL A 83 -10.70 14.67 -0.60
C VAL A 83 -9.61 14.32 -1.60
N VAL A 84 -9.92 14.48 -2.87
CA VAL A 84 -9.03 14.17 -3.99
C VAL A 84 -8.55 15.48 -4.60
N ILE A 85 -7.23 15.58 -4.81
CA ILE A 85 -6.65 16.67 -5.61
C ILE A 85 -6.79 16.26 -7.08
N LEU A 86 -7.59 17.01 -7.84
CA LEU A 86 -7.81 16.75 -9.26
C LEU A 86 -6.89 17.65 -10.10
N ASP A 87 -5.89 17.05 -10.71
CA ASP A 87 -4.95 17.66 -11.66
C ASP A 87 -4.52 16.65 -12.74
N ASP A 88 -3.62 17.05 -13.64
CA ASP A 88 -3.17 16.20 -14.75
C ASP A 88 -2.44 14.93 -14.28
N SER A 89 -1.90 14.92 -13.06
CA SER A 89 -1.22 13.78 -12.46
C SER A 89 -2.12 12.88 -11.60
N THR A 90 -3.43 13.17 -11.55
CA THR A 90 -4.39 12.38 -10.79
C THR A 90 -4.71 11.08 -11.52
N SER A 91 -4.53 9.94 -10.85
CA SER A 91 -4.87 8.63 -11.39
C SER A 91 -6.37 8.46 -11.61
N ASP A 92 -6.76 7.59 -12.54
CA ASP A 92 -8.17 7.26 -12.79
C ASP A 92 -8.84 6.64 -11.57
N ILE A 93 -8.11 5.89 -10.75
CA ILE A 93 -8.59 5.40 -9.44
C ILE A 93 -9.08 6.57 -8.56
N CYS A 94 -8.25 7.59 -8.40
CA CYS A 94 -8.62 8.74 -7.57
C CYS A 94 -9.73 9.59 -8.22
N ARG A 95 -9.77 9.72 -9.55
CA ARG A 95 -10.87 10.38 -10.29
C ARG A 95 -12.18 9.64 -10.09
N ALA A 96 -12.19 8.31 -10.22
CA ALA A 96 -13.35 7.47 -10.00
C ALA A 96 -13.88 7.60 -8.56
N LEU A 97 -13.00 7.57 -7.57
CA LEU A 97 -13.38 7.76 -6.16
C LEU A 97 -13.96 9.15 -5.90
N ALA A 98 -13.42 10.20 -6.54
CA ALA A 98 -13.96 11.54 -6.45
C ALA A 98 -15.36 11.65 -7.10
N ALA A 99 -15.54 11.01 -8.25
CA ALA A 99 -16.82 11.01 -8.97
C ALA A 99 -17.94 10.31 -8.19
N GLN A 100 -17.62 9.27 -7.42
CA GLN A 100 -18.60 8.58 -6.56
C GLN A 100 -19.16 9.48 -5.44
N ASP A 101 -18.43 10.50 -4.99
CA ASP A 101 -18.79 11.39 -3.86
C ASP A 101 -19.34 10.62 -2.63
N LYS A 102 -18.74 9.49 -2.34
CA LYS A 102 -19.23 8.53 -1.33
C LYS A 102 -18.92 8.99 0.08
N VAL A 103 -19.86 8.75 0.98
CA VAL A 103 -19.72 8.95 2.42
C VAL A 103 -19.38 7.61 3.08
N TYR A 104 -18.35 7.59 3.91
CA TYR A 104 -17.83 6.39 4.56
C TYR A 104 -18.09 6.43 6.05
N PRO A 105 -18.55 5.32 6.67
CA PRO A 105 -18.63 5.23 8.13
C PRO A 105 -17.22 5.22 8.74
N ILE A 106 -17.02 6.00 9.81
CA ILE A 106 -15.72 6.05 10.48
C ILE A 106 -15.36 4.72 11.15
N ASN A 107 -16.35 4.00 11.65
CA ASN A 107 -16.11 2.73 12.34
C ASN A 107 -15.43 1.69 11.45
N ASP A 108 -15.80 1.61 10.17
CA ASP A 108 -15.19 0.67 9.22
C ASP A 108 -13.70 0.99 9.02
N ALA A 109 -13.36 2.28 8.91
CA ALA A 109 -11.99 2.72 8.79
C ALA A 109 -11.17 2.50 10.07
N LEU A 110 -11.79 2.69 11.24
CA LEU A 110 -11.15 2.44 12.53
C LEU A 110 -10.87 0.96 12.74
N GLU A 111 -11.80 0.07 12.37
CA GLU A 111 -11.60 -1.36 12.45
C GLU A 111 -10.43 -1.83 11.59
N VAL A 112 -10.36 -1.36 10.34
CA VAL A 112 -9.23 -1.67 9.45
C VAL A 112 -7.92 -1.10 10.01
N MET A 113 -7.92 0.13 10.50
CA MET A 113 -6.75 0.76 11.11
C MET A 113 -6.27 -0.01 12.34
N ASP A 114 -7.15 -0.35 13.28
CA ASP A 114 -6.81 -1.06 14.51
C ASP A 114 -6.25 -2.47 14.18
N ASN A 115 -6.81 -3.14 13.17
CA ASN A 115 -6.30 -4.42 12.68
C ASN A 115 -4.93 -4.31 12.02
N LEU A 116 -4.67 -3.24 11.23
CA LEU A 116 -3.34 -2.98 10.66
C LEU A 116 -2.30 -2.66 11.73
N MET A 117 -2.69 -1.98 12.81
CA MET A 117 -1.80 -1.67 13.94
C MET A 117 -1.49 -2.91 14.80
N ALA A 118 -2.38 -3.88 14.81
CA ALA A 118 -2.23 -5.13 15.57
C ALA A 118 -1.55 -6.27 14.79
N LEU A 119 -0.95 -5.98 13.64
CA LEU A 119 -0.32 -6.97 12.75
C LEU A 119 0.71 -7.84 13.44
N ASP A 120 1.53 -7.25 14.31
CA ASP A 120 2.59 -7.96 15.05
C ASP A 120 2.06 -9.08 15.96
N THR A 121 0.79 -8.97 16.36
CA THR A 121 0.13 -9.96 17.23
C THR A 121 -0.71 -10.97 16.46
N LYS A 122 -0.97 -10.72 15.18
CA LYS A 122 -1.90 -11.51 14.34
C LYS A 122 -1.22 -12.33 13.26
N SER A 123 0.07 -12.12 13.03
CA SER A 123 0.81 -12.84 11.99
C SER A 123 2.02 -13.58 12.61
N ASN A 124 2.20 -14.82 12.21
CA ASN A 124 3.31 -15.66 12.67
C ASN A 124 4.52 -15.59 11.72
N SER A 125 4.32 -15.04 10.53
CA SER A 125 5.35 -14.87 9.50
C SER A 125 5.10 -13.60 8.68
N LEU A 126 6.10 -13.19 7.88
CA LEU A 126 5.97 -12.06 6.95
C LEU A 126 4.97 -12.35 5.84
N ASP A 127 4.91 -13.59 5.37
CA ASP A 127 3.97 -13.98 4.32
C ASP A 127 2.53 -13.97 4.84
N ASP A 128 2.30 -14.45 6.07
CA ASP A 128 1.00 -14.32 6.74
C ASP A 128 0.60 -12.85 6.87
N ALA A 129 1.55 -11.99 7.26
CA ALA A 129 1.32 -10.56 7.38
C ALA A 129 0.93 -9.91 6.03
N ARG A 130 1.61 -10.29 4.94
CA ARG A 130 1.32 -9.80 3.58
C ARG A 130 -0.09 -10.19 3.14
N GLU A 131 -0.43 -11.48 3.28
CA GLU A 131 -1.76 -11.96 2.88
C GLU A 131 -2.85 -11.33 3.75
N TYR A 132 -2.60 -11.16 5.03
CA TYR A 132 -3.52 -10.47 5.92
C TYR A 132 -3.74 -9.00 5.53
N ILE A 133 -2.66 -8.26 5.21
CA ILE A 133 -2.76 -6.87 4.73
C ILE A 133 -3.52 -6.79 3.40
N LYS A 134 -3.23 -7.69 2.45
CA LYS A 134 -3.93 -7.72 1.16
C LYS A 134 -5.44 -7.98 1.33
N ALA A 135 -5.81 -8.84 2.26
CA ALA A 135 -7.21 -9.14 2.54
C ALA A 135 -7.93 -8.00 3.27
N LEU A 136 -7.24 -7.38 4.24
CA LEU A 136 -7.81 -6.36 5.11
C LEU A 136 -7.91 -4.99 4.45
N ALA A 137 -6.89 -4.61 3.69
CA ALA A 137 -6.77 -3.29 3.08
C ALA A 137 -6.27 -3.40 1.63
N PRO A 138 -7.04 -4.07 0.74
CA PRO A 138 -6.63 -4.26 -0.64
C PRO A 138 -6.52 -2.92 -1.36
N TRP A 139 -5.49 -2.79 -2.18
CA TRP A 139 -5.38 -1.68 -3.11
C TRP A 139 -6.39 -1.83 -4.24
N ILE A 140 -6.85 -0.70 -4.73
CA ILE A 140 -7.69 -0.66 -5.93
C ILE A 140 -6.82 -0.97 -7.14
N LYS A 141 -7.34 -1.83 -8.01
CA LYS A 141 -6.71 -2.20 -9.28
C LYS A 141 -7.41 -1.49 -10.44
N ASP A 142 -6.72 -1.39 -11.56
CA ASP A 142 -7.27 -0.72 -12.75
C ASP A 142 -8.52 -1.43 -13.31
N ASP A 143 -8.62 -2.74 -13.16
CA ASP A 143 -9.78 -3.54 -13.57
C ASP A 143 -11.04 -3.33 -12.70
N GLN A 144 -10.92 -2.61 -11.60
CA GLN A 144 -12.04 -2.23 -10.73
C GLN A 144 -12.62 -0.85 -11.06
N ILE A 145 -12.00 -0.11 -11.99
CA ILE A 145 -12.49 1.23 -12.38
C ILE A 145 -13.67 1.09 -13.32
N GLU A 146 -14.74 1.79 -13.01
CA GLU A 146 -15.93 1.91 -13.84
C GLU A 146 -15.84 3.19 -14.68
N TYR A 147 -16.13 3.08 -15.98
CA TYR A 147 -16.08 4.17 -16.91
C TYR A 147 -17.47 4.44 -17.51
N ASP A 148 -17.77 5.69 -17.81
CA ASP A 148 -18.96 6.06 -18.58
C ASP A 148 -18.76 5.84 -20.09
N SER A 149 -19.77 6.21 -20.89
CA SER A 149 -19.72 6.08 -22.36
C SER A 149 -18.67 6.96 -23.03
N GLU A 150 -18.17 7.98 -22.34
CA GLU A 150 -17.12 8.90 -22.79
C GLU A 150 -15.73 8.52 -22.26
N MET A 151 -15.62 7.34 -21.62
CA MET A 151 -14.39 6.85 -20.98
C MET A 151 -13.90 7.71 -19.81
N ASN A 152 -14.80 8.42 -19.13
CA ASN A 152 -14.47 9.09 -17.88
C ASN A 152 -14.59 8.09 -16.71
N PRO A 153 -13.66 8.08 -15.76
CA PRO A 153 -13.76 7.23 -14.58
C PRO A 153 -14.85 7.78 -13.65
N VAL A 154 -15.88 6.97 -13.38
CA VAL A 154 -17.07 7.36 -12.62
C VAL A 154 -17.27 6.59 -11.33
N GLY A 155 -16.56 5.46 -11.16
CA GLY A 155 -16.70 4.64 -9.97
C GLY A 155 -15.63 3.58 -9.81
N VAL A 156 -15.62 2.97 -8.63
CA VAL A 156 -14.77 1.81 -8.29
C VAL A 156 -15.66 0.71 -7.75
N SER A 157 -15.56 -0.48 -8.34
CA SER A 157 -16.26 -1.69 -7.93
C SER A 157 -15.39 -2.57 -7.03
N GLY A 158 -16.04 -3.52 -6.34
CA GLY A 158 -15.34 -4.50 -5.52
C GLY A 158 -14.85 -3.97 -4.17
N ALA A 159 -14.18 -4.86 -3.44
CA ALA A 159 -13.64 -4.55 -2.12
C ALA A 159 -12.32 -3.78 -2.22
N HIS A 160 -12.21 -2.74 -1.41
CA HIS A 160 -10.98 -1.96 -1.28
C HIS A 160 -10.87 -1.39 0.15
N THR A 161 -9.66 -0.92 0.51
CA THR A 161 -9.48 -0.21 1.78
C THR A 161 -10.44 0.97 1.90
N PRO A 162 -11.05 1.22 3.07
CA PRO A 162 -11.99 2.33 3.22
C PRO A 162 -11.34 3.71 3.27
N PHE A 163 -10.01 3.81 3.45
CA PHE A 163 -9.26 5.07 3.54
C PHE A 163 -7.93 5.00 2.77
N PRO A 164 -7.35 6.17 2.37
CA PRO A 164 -6.09 6.23 1.64
C PRO A 164 -4.90 5.64 2.42
N PRO A 165 -3.86 5.22 1.71
CA PRO A 165 -3.67 5.24 0.26
C PRO A 165 -4.36 4.08 -0.45
N PHE A 166 -4.93 4.33 -1.63
CA PHE A 166 -5.63 3.35 -2.45
C PHE A 166 -4.75 2.67 -3.50
N HIS A 167 -3.63 3.31 -3.86
CA HIS A 167 -2.63 2.87 -4.83
C HIS A 167 -1.28 3.53 -4.54
N TRP A 168 -0.25 3.17 -5.29
CA TRP A 168 1.08 3.78 -5.18
C TRP A 168 1.04 5.28 -5.53
N LYS A 169 1.72 6.12 -4.73
CA LYS A 169 1.73 7.60 -4.87
C LYS A 169 0.35 8.26 -4.78
N CYS A 170 -0.58 7.64 -4.08
CA CYS A 170 -1.89 8.24 -3.81
C CYS A 170 -1.75 9.58 -3.05
N ARG A 171 -2.52 10.61 -3.45
CA ARG A 171 -2.54 11.94 -2.79
C ARG A 171 -3.88 12.24 -2.13
N THR A 172 -4.82 11.31 -2.23
CA THR A 172 -6.14 11.42 -1.59
C THR A 172 -6.01 11.46 -0.07
N THR A 173 -6.90 12.16 0.58
CA THR A 173 -6.99 12.28 2.03
C THR A 173 -8.44 12.20 2.49
N THR A 174 -8.68 12.18 3.80
CA THR A 174 -10.03 12.14 4.38
C THR A 174 -10.42 13.46 5.03
N MET A 175 -11.73 13.73 5.09
CA MET A 175 -12.32 14.87 5.79
C MET A 175 -13.65 14.45 6.42
N VAL A 176 -13.91 14.85 7.68
CA VAL A 176 -15.22 14.64 8.33
C VAL A 176 -16.33 15.40 7.63
N THR A 177 -17.53 14.84 7.65
CA THR A 177 -18.75 15.47 7.14
C THR A 177 -19.70 15.79 8.27
#